data_9361882310479a9b723601810db93826
#
_entry.id   9361882310479a9b723601810db93826
#
_cell.length_a   1.000
_cell.length_b   1.000
_cell.length_c   1.000
_cell.angle_alpha   90.00
_cell.angle_beta   90.00
_cell.angle_gamma   90.00
#
_symmetry.space_group_name_H-M   'P 1'
#
loop_
_entity.id
_entity.type
_entity.pdbx_description
1 polymer ?
#
loop_
_entity_poly.entity_id
_entity_poly.type
_entity_poly.pdbx_seq_one_letter_code
_entity_poly.pdbx_strand_id
1 'polypeptide(L)'
;MNRIALATITAALVATSSATASAVPQVGMSGLVPNARNLAQYIVANYPGVQSIGGVRADSRPDHPSGRAIDIMIGSNMGLGDAINADILSQAGRFGVEYTMWRVADHFNHVHVTVA
;
A
#
# COMPACT_ATOMS: atom_id res chain seq x y z
N MET A 1 -37.60 -28.21 8.67
CA MET A 1 -37.01 -27.98 8.48
C MET A 1 -36.48 -26.95 8.21
N ASN A 2 -36.28 -26.43 8.01
CA ASN A 2 -35.73 -25.72 7.65
C ASN A 2 -34.99 -24.80 8.03
N ARG A 3 -34.67 -24.51 8.39
CA ARG A 3 -33.86 -23.96 8.85
C ARG A 3 -32.89 -23.45 8.11
N ILE A 4 -32.46 -23.79 7.47
CA ILE A 4 -31.51 -23.56 6.63
C ILE A 4 -31.42 -22.29 6.10
N ALA A 5 -32.24 -21.92 5.64
CA ALA A 5 -32.24 -20.74 5.01
C ALA A 5 -31.38 -19.70 5.53
N LEU A 6 -31.34 -19.67 6.65
CA LEU A 6 -30.65 -18.75 7.22
C LEU A 6 -29.34 -18.55 6.84
N ALA A 7 -28.72 -19.38 6.82
CA ALA A 7 -27.32 -19.30 6.62
C ALA A 7 -26.99 -18.48 5.45
N THR A 8 -27.72 -18.58 4.52
CA THR A 8 -27.41 -17.92 3.34
C THR A 8 -27.21 -16.50 3.43
N ILE A 9 -27.86 -15.92 4.18
CA ILE A 9 -27.76 -14.60 4.32
C ILE A 9 -26.48 -14.05 4.61
N THR A 10 -25.79 -14.62 5.42
CA THR A 10 -24.55 -14.10 5.81
C THR A 10 -23.66 -13.77 4.69
N ALA A 11 -23.75 -14.48 3.69
CA ALA A 11 -22.83 -14.25 2.59
C ALA A 11 -22.89 -12.83 2.07
N ALA A 12 -24.01 -12.29 2.13
CA ALA A 12 -24.17 -10.99 1.55
C ALA A 12 -23.36 -9.92 2.19
N LEU A 13 -23.09 -10.10 3.41
CA LEU A 13 -22.39 -9.09 4.10
C LEU A 13 -21.01 -8.87 3.65
N VAL A 14 -20.41 -9.88 3.23
CA VAL A 14 -19.04 -9.81 2.85
C VAL A 14 -18.79 -8.86 1.72
N ALA A 15 -19.67 -8.80 0.83
CA ALA A 15 -19.47 -7.98 -0.35
C ALA A 15 -19.30 -6.52 -0.03
N THR A 16 -19.93 -6.07 0.99
CA THR A 16 -19.87 -4.65 1.26
C THR A 16 -18.57 -4.19 1.80
N SER A 17 -17.86 -5.04 2.51
CA SER A 17 -16.62 -4.57 3.10
C SER A 17 -15.53 -4.33 2.09
N SER A 18 -15.57 -5.00 0.97
CA SER A 18 -14.50 -4.81 -0.01
C SER A 18 -14.56 -3.43 -0.67
N ALA A 19 -15.71 -2.82 -0.67
CA ALA A 19 -15.83 -1.53 -1.32
C ALA A 19 -15.05 -0.43 -0.62
N THR A 20 -14.87 -0.55 0.68
CA THR A 20 -14.18 0.51 1.40
C THR A 20 -12.70 0.50 1.21
N ALA A 21 -12.15 -0.62 0.78
CA ALA A 21 -10.70 -0.71 0.60
C ALA A 21 -10.20 0.17 -0.52
N SER A 22 -11.06 0.59 -1.42
CA SER A 22 -10.62 1.41 -2.54
C SER A 22 -10.61 2.89 -2.25
N ALA A 23 -10.82 3.27 -1.01
CA ALA A 23 -10.88 4.69 -0.67
C ALA A 23 -9.53 5.39 -0.70
N VAL A 24 -8.42 4.69 -0.65
CA VAL A 24 -7.09 5.30 -0.66
C VAL A 24 -6.76 5.75 -2.08
N PRO A 25 -6.54 7.06 -2.30
CA PRO A 25 -6.17 7.56 -3.62
C PRO A 25 -4.82 7.02 -4.08
N GLN A 26 -4.72 6.70 -5.36
CA GLN A 26 -3.50 6.16 -5.94
C GLN A 26 -3.20 6.89 -7.24
N VAL A 27 -1.95 7.33 -7.41
CA VAL A 27 -1.51 8.06 -8.59
C VAL A 27 -0.23 7.43 -9.13
N GLY A 28 -0.14 7.29 -10.43
CA GLY A 28 1.07 6.73 -11.06
C GLY A 28 1.17 5.23 -10.93
N MET A 29 0.05 4.53 -10.84
CA MET A 29 0.05 3.07 -10.69
C MET A 29 0.32 2.35 -12.00
N SER A 30 -0.07 2.95 -13.12
CA SER A 30 0.21 2.40 -14.43
C SER A 30 1.70 2.46 -14.67
N GLY A 31 2.32 1.40 -15.04
CA GLY A 31 3.78 1.37 -15.24
C GLY A 31 4.58 0.90 -14.04
N LEU A 32 3.95 0.62 -12.93
CA LEU A 32 4.65 -0.01 -11.81
C LEU A 32 5.05 -1.44 -12.19
N VAL A 33 6.25 -1.84 -11.77
CA VAL A 33 6.67 -3.24 -11.88
C VAL A 33 5.77 -4.09 -10.96
N PRO A 34 5.65 -5.39 -11.23
CA PRO A 34 4.75 -6.25 -10.45
C PRO A 34 4.95 -6.19 -8.94
N ASN A 35 6.18 -6.19 -8.47
CA ASN A 35 6.44 -6.11 -7.04
C ASN A 35 5.90 -4.83 -6.42
N ALA A 36 6.07 -3.70 -7.10
CA ALA A 36 5.57 -2.42 -6.61
C ALA A 36 4.04 -2.38 -6.61
N ARG A 37 3.43 -2.94 -7.65
CA ARG A 37 1.97 -3.00 -7.72
C ARG A 37 1.40 -3.88 -6.62
N ASN A 38 2.02 -5.03 -6.37
CA ASN A 38 1.58 -5.92 -5.32
C ASN A 38 1.71 -5.27 -3.94
N LEU A 39 2.79 -4.55 -3.72
CA LEU A 39 2.98 -3.83 -2.48
C LEU A 39 1.92 -2.74 -2.30
N ALA A 40 1.66 -1.95 -3.34
CA ALA A 40 0.64 -0.92 -3.26
C ALA A 40 -0.73 -1.52 -2.91
N GLN A 41 -1.10 -2.63 -3.51
CA GLN A 41 -2.36 -3.31 -3.22
C GLN A 41 -2.41 -3.79 -1.77
N TYR A 42 -1.31 -4.32 -1.27
CA TYR A 42 -1.22 -4.75 0.13
C TYR A 42 -1.44 -3.58 1.08
N ILE A 43 -0.81 -2.45 0.82
CA ILE A 43 -0.95 -1.26 1.66
C ILE A 43 -2.39 -0.74 1.65
N VAL A 44 -3.00 -0.65 0.49
CA VAL A 44 -4.39 -0.18 0.37
C VAL A 44 -5.33 -1.10 1.17
N ALA A 45 -5.11 -2.39 1.11
CA ALA A 45 -5.98 -3.35 1.78
C ALA A 45 -5.82 -3.35 3.30
N ASN A 46 -4.64 -3.03 3.80
CA ASN A 46 -4.34 -3.20 5.22
C ASN A 46 -4.20 -1.90 6.00
N TYR A 47 -4.05 -0.76 5.33
CA TYR A 47 -3.80 0.51 5.99
C TYR A 47 -4.73 1.62 5.47
N PRO A 48 -6.00 1.59 5.86
CA PRO A 48 -6.96 2.59 5.38
C PRO A 48 -6.64 4.02 5.84
N GLY A 49 -5.77 4.18 6.83
CA GLY A 49 -5.34 5.49 7.27
C GLY A 49 -4.30 6.16 6.39
N VAL A 50 -3.78 5.47 5.39
CA VAL A 50 -2.84 6.06 4.43
C VAL A 50 -3.57 7.11 3.61
N GLN A 51 -2.94 8.27 3.44
CA GLN A 51 -3.56 9.38 2.72
C GLN A 51 -3.61 9.15 1.23
N SER A 52 -2.54 8.61 0.66
CA SER A 52 -2.45 8.32 -0.76
C SER A 52 -1.20 7.50 -1.05
N ILE A 53 -1.13 6.93 -2.25
CA ILE A 53 0.07 6.24 -2.73
C ILE A 53 0.45 6.84 -4.07
N GLY A 54 1.73 7.22 -4.21
CA GLY A 54 2.29 7.70 -5.45
C GLY A 54 3.29 6.69 -6.01
N GLY A 55 3.23 6.45 -7.31
CA GLY A 55 4.11 5.51 -7.98
C GLY A 55 5.02 6.18 -9.00
N VAL A 56 4.80 5.88 -10.26
CA VAL A 56 5.63 6.44 -11.34
C VAL A 56 5.52 7.94 -11.39
N ARG A 57 6.64 8.61 -11.40
CA ARG A 57 6.73 10.06 -11.54
C ARG A 57 8.14 10.43 -12.00
N ALA A 58 8.29 11.66 -12.46
CA ALA A 58 9.61 12.18 -12.81
C ALA A 58 10.44 12.36 -11.53
N ASP A 59 11.69 12.02 -11.61
CA ASP A 59 12.62 12.18 -10.49
C ASP A 59 14.04 12.14 -11.04
N SER A 60 14.99 12.72 -10.30
CA SER A 60 16.39 12.64 -10.65
C SER A 60 16.95 11.24 -10.42
N ARG A 61 16.35 10.49 -9.49
CA ARG A 61 16.71 9.09 -9.26
C ARG A 61 15.86 8.18 -10.14
N PRO A 62 16.36 7.01 -10.52
CA PRO A 62 15.63 6.13 -11.43
C PRO A 62 14.47 5.36 -10.82
N ASP A 63 14.37 5.29 -9.51
CA ASP A 63 13.42 4.40 -8.83
C ASP A 63 11.97 4.67 -9.23
N HIS A 64 11.49 5.91 -9.10
CA HIS A 64 10.13 6.28 -9.49
C HIS A 64 9.92 6.24 -11.01
N PRO A 65 10.79 6.82 -11.84
CA PRO A 65 10.58 6.76 -13.29
C PRO A 65 10.53 5.35 -13.85
N SER A 66 11.27 4.42 -13.25
CA SER A 66 11.31 3.04 -13.72
C SER A 66 10.18 2.17 -13.18
N GLY A 67 9.30 2.71 -12.36
CA GLY A 67 8.19 1.96 -11.78
C GLY A 67 8.57 1.06 -10.62
N ARG A 68 9.76 1.24 -10.06
CA ARG A 68 10.24 0.40 -8.97
C ARG A 68 10.07 1.02 -7.59
N ALA A 69 9.39 2.13 -7.48
CA ALA A 69 9.20 2.77 -6.19
C ALA A 69 7.78 3.26 -5.99
N ILE A 70 7.33 3.22 -4.74
CA ILE A 70 6.10 3.88 -4.32
C ILE A 70 6.38 4.73 -3.10
N ASP A 71 5.62 5.82 -2.98
CA ASP A 71 5.59 6.69 -1.81
C ASP A 71 4.26 6.49 -1.10
N ILE A 72 4.31 6.06 0.16
CA ILE A 72 3.12 5.83 0.97
C ILE A 72 2.96 7.03 1.88
N MET A 73 2.00 7.89 1.56
CA MET A 73 1.82 9.16 2.25
C MET A 73 1.05 8.98 3.55
N ILE A 74 1.65 9.41 4.65
CA ILE A 74 1.05 9.26 5.97
C ILE A 74 0.78 10.60 6.66
N GLY A 75 1.08 11.71 6.00
CA GLY A 75 0.91 13.03 6.58
C GLY A 75 1.80 13.23 7.79
N SER A 76 1.21 13.58 8.91
CA SER A 76 1.95 13.75 10.15
C SER A 76 1.81 12.56 11.10
N ASN A 77 1.18 11.47 10.64
CA ASN A 77 0.96 10.30 11.49
C ASN A 77 2.22 9.42 11.53
N MET A 78 3.17 9.81 12.34
CA MET A 78 4.47 9.14 12.42
C MET A 78 4.34 7.68 12.90
N GLY A 79 3.39 7.41 13.79
CA GLY A 79 3.17 6.04 14.26
C GLY A 79 2.70 5.13 13.15
N LEU A 80 1.87 5.63 12.24
CA LEU A 80 1.43 4.86 11.09
C LEU A 80 2.61 4.57 10.17
N GLY A 81 3.46 5.56 9.93
CA GLY A 81 4.66 5.37 9.13
C GLY A 81 5.60 4.33 9.74
N ASP A 82 5.78 4.37 11.07
CA ASP A 82 6.61 3.39 11.76
C ASP A 82 6.05 1.97 11.57
N ALA A 83 4.74 1.81 11.73
CA ALA A 83 4.11 0.50 11.59
C ALA A 83 4.24 -0.03 10.16
N ILE A 84 3.99 0.81 9.19
CA ILE A 84 4.09 0.44 7.77
C ILE A 84 5.52 0.06 7.42
N ASN A 85 6.49 0.85 7.83
CA ASN A 85 7.88 0.58 7.51
C ASN A 85 8.34 -0.74 8.14
N ALA A 86 7.96 -1.00 9.37
CA ALA A 86 8.30 -2.25 10.03
C ALA A 86 7.65 -3.46 9.34
N ASP A 87 6.39 -3.32 8.95
CA ASP A 87 5.67 -4.38 8.24
C ASP A 87 6.35 -4.70 6.90
N ILE A 88 6.64 -3.68 6.10
CA ILE A 88 7.27 -3.85 4.80
C ILE A 88 8.62 -4.54 4.94
N LEU A 89 9.44 -4.09 5.88
CA LEU A 89 10.76 -4.68 6.09
C LEU A 89 10.65 -6.13 6.56
N SER A 90 9.64 -6.47 7.34
CA SER A 90 9.43 -7.84 7.78
C SER A 90 9.02 -8.76 6.64
N GLN A 91 8.53 -8.21 5.54
CA GLN A 91 8.08 -8.94 4.38
C GLN A 91 8.90 -8.60 3.12
N ALA A 92 10.14 -8.17 3.31
CA ALA A 92 10.97 -7.71 2.21
C ALA A 92 11.09 -8.73 1.08
N GLY A 93 11.23 -10.00 1.41
CA GLY A 93 11.32 -11.04 0.40
C GLY A 93 10.05 -11.21 -0.41
N ARG A 94 8.91 -11.04 0.24
CA ARG A 94 7.61 -11.20 -0.43
C ARG A 94 7.39 -10.16 -1.52
N PHE A 95 7.81 -8.93 -1.28
CA PHE A 95 7.59 -7.81 -2.21
C PHE A 95 8.84 -7.41 -2.98
N GLY A 96 9.93 -8.15 -2.82
CA GLY A 96 11.18 -7.81 -3.50
C GLY A 96 11.74 -6.46 -3.07
N VAL A 97 11.58 -6.12 -1.80
CA VAL A 97 12.03 -4.82 -1.29
C VAL A 97 13.54 -4.75 -1.26
N GLU A 98 14.07 -3.71 -1.90
CA GLU A 98 15.50 -3.44 -1.88
C GLU A 98 15.88 -2.54 -0.72
N TYR A 99 15.09 -1.50 -0.48
CA TYR A 99 15.27 -0.61 0.66
C TYR A 99 14.03 0.25 0.88
N THR A 100 13.97 0.86 2.05
CA THR A 100 12.98 1.90 2.35
C THR A 100 13.71 3.16 2.79
N MET A 101 13.04 4.30 2.64
CA MET A 101 13.49 5.56 3.22
C MET A 101 12.37 6.09 4.10
N TRP A 102 12.64 6.17 5.40
CA TRP A 102 11.69 6.60 6.39
C TRP A 102 12.43 7.28 7.54
N ARG A 103 11.93 8.43 7.99
CA ARG A 103 12.53 9.27 9.02
C ARG A 103 13.95 9.71 8.66
N VAL A 104 14.18 9.97 7.39
CA VAL A 104 15.41 10.57 6.89
C VAL A 104 15.02 11.82 6.11
N ALA A 105 15.98 12.65 5.74
CA ALA A 105 15.71 13.91 5.06
C ALA A 105 14.69 13.73 3.93
N ASP A 106 13.69 14.58 3.90
CA ASP A 106 12.61 14.58 2.92
C ASP A 106 11.67 13.36 2.99
N HIS A 107 11.79 12.54 4.04
CA HIS A 107 11.02 11.30 4.19
C HIS A 107 10.40 11.20 5.59
N PHE A 108 9.72 12.28 6.03
CA PHE A 108 9.01 12.31 7.30
C PHE A 108 7.50 12.31 7.14
N ASN A 109 6.99 12.53 5.93
CA ASN A 109 5.56 12.49 5.64
C ASN A 109 5.17 11.33 4.74
N HIS A 110 6.11 10.48 4.39
CA HIS A 110 5.85 9.29 3.59
C HIS A 110 6.93 8.23 3.81
N VAL A 111 6.54 6.99 3.59
CA VAL A 111 7.47 5.87 3.54
C VAL A 111 7.74 5.62 2.06
N HIS A 112 9.00 5.80 1.65
CA HIS A 112 9.44 5.47 0.30
C HIS A 112 9.90 4.01 0.28
N VAL A 113 9.46 3.24 -0.69
CA VAL A 113 9.88 1.85 -0.85
C VAL A 113 10.35 1.60 -2.27
N THR A 114 11.55 1.07 -2.40
CA THR A 114 12.08 0.64 -3.69
C THR A 114 12.12 -0.88 -3.73
N VAL A 115 11.65 -1.44 -4.83
CA VAL A 115 11.58 -2.89 -5.04
C VAL A 115 12.32 -3.30 -6.32
N ALA A 116 12.56 -4.57 -6.41
CA ALA A 116 13.14 -5.15 -7.61
C ALA A 116 12.10 -5.32 -8.71
#